data_f142fa7a0fb76add976116c15a88d489
#
_entry.id   f142fa7a0fb76add976116c15a88d489
#
_cell.length_a   1.000
_cell.length_b   1.000
_cell.length_c   1.000
_cell.angle_alpha   90.00
_cell.angle_beta   90.00
_cell.angle_gamma   90.00
#
_symmetry.space_group_name_H-M   'P 1'
#
loop_
_entity.id
_entity.type
_entity.pdbx_description
1 polymer ?
#
loop_
_entity_poly.entity_id
_entity_poly.type
_entity_poly.pdbx_seq_one_letter_code
_entity_poly.pdbx_strand_id
1 'polypeptide(L)'
;MKKVVVHLEWPERCFRAEAPELAALRRIAGPSWRIVRTRTENAFLRALRDAECAIVWSFRKEWFAKAPRLRTLATPGAGRELVAWRDAPPGVRVHFGGFHGAIMAESVAAYVLASARGFFRPELASRRPFGKTWPRTALSDKCFTVAGTNAVVVGYGRVGRAIGAKLEALGIAVDGVSRANAGELPRLAAKADWLVLALPSDTGTDRLLDARLISRLPRRARVVNVGRGNAIDEEALLAALASGRIAGAYLDVFRGEPGPLADAGGGTLGAVLSVPRRSLPPNLVVMPHSSAFASQYLELCFKELKNDGCL
;
A
#
# COMPACT_ATOMS: atom_id res chain seq x y z
N MET A 1 -7.35 13.26 33.52
CA MET A 1 -7.77 12.42 32.37
C MET A 1 -6.99 12.89 31.18
N LYS A 2 -6.24 12.00 30.52
CA LYS A 2 -5.44 12.28 29.32
C LYS A 2 -6.34 12.66 28.15
N LYS A 3 -5.86 13.48 27.23
CA LYS A 3 -6.65 13.90 26.08
C LYS A 3 -6.03 13.41 24.78
N VAL A 4 -6.83 12.75 23.96
CA VAL A 4 -6.49 12.44 22.57
C VAL A 4 -7.37 13.27 21.64
N VAL A 5 -6.74 13.97 20.70
CA VAL A 5 -7.41 14.68 19.61
C VAL A 5 -7.33 13.86 18.34
N VAL A 6 -8.48 13.63 17.71
CA VAL A 6 -8.61 12.90 16.45
C VAL A 6 -9.01 13.89 15.36
N HIS A 7 -8.13 14.06 14.37
CA HIS A 7 -8.35 14.86 13.17
C HIS A 7 -8.08 14.03 11.94
N LEU A 8 -9.02 13.12 11.66
CA LEU A 8 -8.97 12.16 10.54
C LEU A 8 -10.10 12.48 9.56
N GLU A 9 -9.90 13.54 8.79
CA GLU A 9 -10.79 13.95 7.71
C GLU A 9 -10.11 13.58 6.37
N TRP A 10 -10.77 12.74 5.59
CA TRP A 10 -10.26 12.21 4.31
C TRP A 10 -11.43 11.93 3.36
N PRO A 11 -11.27 11.99 2.03
CA PRO A 11 -12.38 11.72 1.11
C PRO A 11 -13.01 10.33 1.27
N GLU A 12 -12.20 9.30 1.41
CA GLU A 12 -12.66 7.93 1.53
C GLU A 12 -13.23 7.64 2.92
N ARG A 13 -14.38 6.95 2.96
CA ARG A 13 -15.14 6.67 4.19
C ARG A 13 -14.33 5.87 5.22
N CYS A 14 -13.57 4.89 4.77
CA CYS A 14 -12.77 4.02 5.66
C CYS A 14 -11.64 4.76 6.38
N PHE A 15 -11.28 5.94 5.92
CA PHE A 15 -10.21 6.79 6.45
C PHE A 15 -10.72 7.95 7.33
N ARG A 16 -12.05 8.09 7.49
CA ARG A 16 -12.66 9.11 8.35
C ARG A 16 -13.10 8.54 9.68
N ALA A 17 -12.78 9.26 10.76
CA ALA A 17 -13.25 8.90 12.10
C ALA A 17 -14.66 9.45 12.34
N GLU A 18 -15.68 8.64 12.10
CA GLU A 18 -17.07 8.93 12.39
C GLU A 18 -17.52 8.29 13.74
N ALA A 19 -18.80 8.32 14.05
CA ALA A 19 -19.31 7.84 15.33
C ALA A 19 -18.93 6.37 15.67
N PRO A 20 -18.99 5.40 14.72
CA PRO A 20 -18.59 4.03 15.00
C PRO A 20 -17.10 3.90 15.33
N GLU A 21 -16.22 4.57 14.58
CA GLU A 21 -14.76 4.54 14.78
C GLU A 21 -14.40 5.21 16.13
N LEU A 22 -15.06 6.31 16.48
CA LEU A 22 -14.86 6.97 17.77
C LEU A 22 -15.36 6.10 18.94
N ALA A 23 -16.44 5.34 18.77
CA ALA A 23 -16.90 4.38 19.76
C ALA A 23 -15.88 3.24 19.94
N ALA A 24 -15.33 2.72 18.85
CA ALA A 24 -14.23 1.75 18.89
C ALA A 24 -12.99 2.30 19.60
N LEU A 25 -12.60 3.54 19.28
CA LEU A 25 -11.47 4.19 19.94
C LEU A 25 -11.70 4.36 21.46
N ARG A 26 -12.91 4.76 21.91
CA ARG A 26 -13.23 4.86 23.34
C ARG A 26 -13.08 3.53 24.04
N ARG A 27 -13.59 2.45 23.44
CA ARG A 27 -13.46 1.09 23.97
C ARG A 27 -12.00 0.65 24.09
N ILE A 28 -11.19 0.92 23.06
CA ILE A 28 -9.78 0.50 22.97
C ILE A 28 -8.91 1.33 23.92
N ALA A 29 -9.03 2.66 23.89
CA ALA A 29 -8.25 3.57 24.72
C ALA A 29 -8.56 3.41 26.23
N GLY A 30 -9.83 3.19 26.56
CA GLY A 30 -10.30 3.04 27.95
C GLY A 30 -10.63 4.38 28.64
N PRO A 31 -11.09 4.33 29.90
CA PRO A 31 -11.68 5.49 30.58
C PRO A 31 -10.68 6.58 30.98
N SER A 32 -9.38 6.28 30.94
CA SER A 32 -8.32 7.27 31.24
C SER A 32 -8.16 8.34 30.15
N TRP A 33 -8.77 8.14 28.99
CA TRP A 33 -8.65 9.02 27.84
C TRP A 33 -9.95 9.74 27.50
N ARG A 34 -9.87 11.07 27.40
CA ARG A 34 -10.90 11.92 26.80
C ARG A 34 -10.65 12.06 25.30
N ILE A 35 -11.58 11.57 24.47
CA ILE A 35 -11.48 11.64 23.02
C ILE A 35 -12.19 12.87 22.51
N VAL A 36 -11.48 13.69 21.72
CA VAL A 36 -12.01 14.91 21.07
C VAL A 36 -11.81 14.78 19.57
N ARG A 37 -12.91 14.65 18.83
CA ARG A 37 -12.90 14.73 17.37
C ARG A 37 -12.93 16.17 16.90
N THR A 38 -12.18 16.47 15.85
CA THR A 38 -12.20 17.77 15.18
C THR A 38 -12.34 17.58 13.68
N ARG A 39 -13.09 18.47 13.02
CA ARG A 39 -13.34 18.44 11.57
C ARG A 39 -12.67 19.57 10.81
N THR A 40 -12.25 20.61 11.49
CA THR A 40 -11.60 21.78 10.88
C THR A 40 -10.24 22.02 11.54
N GLU A 41 -9.31 22.58 10.78
CA GLU A 41 -7.97 22.94 11.27
C GLU A 41 -8.06 23.85 12.51
N ASN A 42 -8.91 24.86 12.47
CA ASN A 42 -9.08 25.79 13.61
C ASN A 42 -9.57 25.07 14.88
N ALA A 43 -10.51 24.12 14.75
CA ALA A 43 -10.97 23.33 15.88
C ALA A 43 -9.86 22.40 16.38
N PHE A 44 -9.10 21.81 15.47
CA PHE A 44 -7.95 20.95 15.78
C PHE A 44 -6.89 21.72 16.57
N LEU A 45 -6.46 22.89 16.09
CA LEU A 45 -5.43 23.70 16.74
C LEU A 45 -5.85 24.19 18.13
N ARG A 46 -7.15 24.51 18.33
CA ARG A 46 -7.66 24.82 19.68
C ARG A 46 -7.61 23.60 20.60
N ALA A 47 -8.00 22.42 20.09
CA ALA A 47 -8.03 21.21 20.86
C ALA A 47 -6.63 20.65 21.15
N LEU A 48 -5.64 20.98 20.34
CA LEU A 48 -4.26 20.50 20.43
C LEU A 48 -3.50 21.08 21.64
N ARG A 49 -3.90 22.27 22.13
CA ARG A 49 -3.20 22.99 23.21
C ARG A 49 -3.00 22.20 24.50
N ASP A 50 -3.95 21.34 24.85
CA ASP A 50 -3.93 20.52 26.07
C ASP A 50 -3.96 19.01 25.75
N ALA A 51 -3.72 18.62 24.48
CA ALA A 51 -3.70 17.23 24.06
C ALA A 51 -2.36 16.57 24.40
N GLU A 52 -2.43 15.33 24.89
CA GLU A 52 -1.25 14.47 25.09
C GLU A 52 -1.01 13.53 23.88
N CYS A 53 -2.07 13.24 23.13
CA CYS A 53 -2.00 12.44 21.89
C CYS A 53 -2.78 13.15 20.79
N ALA A 54 -2.24 13.15 19.57
CA ALA A 54 -2.93 13.59 18.37
C ALA A 54 -2.90 12.45 17.33
N ILE A 55 -4.06 12.10 16.77
CA ILE A 55 -4.19 11.12 15.68
C ILE A 55 -4.64 11.89 14.44
N VAL A 56 -3.79 11.93 13.41
CA VAL A 56 -3.94 12.84 12.26
C VAL A 56 -3.50 12.15 10.96
N TRP A 57 -3.99 12.65 9.81
CA TRP A 57 -3.41 12.30 8.50
C TRP A 57 -2.17 13.14 8.19
N SER A 58 -2.22 14.44 8.49
CA SER A 58 -1.12 15.35 8.23
C SER A 58 -0.81 16.21 9.47
N PHE A 59 0.45 16.63 9.60
CA PHE A 59 0.88 17.50 10.70
C PHE A 59 2.02 18.42 10.25
N ARG A 60 1.81 19.73 10.34
CA ARG A 60 2.80 20.75 9.96
C ARG A 60 3.74 21.07 11.11
N LYS A 61 4.98 21.47 10.81
CA LYS A 61 5.98 21.74 11.83
C LYS A 61 5.59 22.89 12.79
N GLU A 62 4.93 23.92 12.28
CA GLU A 62 4.49 25.07 13.08
C GLU A 62 3.39 24.72 14.11
N TRP A 63 2.76 23.57 13.96
CA TRP A 63 1.74 23.09 14.90
C TRP A 63 2.34 22.54 16.20
N PHE A 64 3.61 22.14 16.21
CA PHE A 64 4.28 21.73 17.44
C PHE A 64 4.33 22.84 18.48
N ALA A 65 4.51 24.10 18.07
CA ALA A 65 4.47 25.27 18.97
C ALA A 65 3.09 25.47 19.64
N LYS A 66 2.01 24.90 19.07
CA LYS A 66 0.64 24.96 19.61
C LYS A 66 0.28 23.73 20.42
N ALA A 67 1.21 22.80 20.61
CA ALA A 67 1.01 21.49 21.23
C ALA A 67 1.96 21.25 22.43
N PRO A 68 2.00 22.14 23.47
CA PRO A 68 3.01 22.06 24.52
C PRO A 68 2.90 20.83 25.41
N ARG A 69 1.78 20.12 25.39
CA ARG A 69 1.54 18.90 26.18
C ARG A 69 1.62 17.62 25.36
N LEU A 70 1.88 17.71 24.05
CA LEU A 70 1.89 16.56 23.16
C LEU A 70 3.02 15.57 23.54
N ARG A 71 2.67 14.32 23.70
CA ARG A 71 3.58 13.19 23.96
C ARG A 71 3.63 12.23 22.79
N THR A 72 2.50 12.09 22.10
CA THR A 72 2.36 11.18 20.97
C THR A 72 1.69 11.89 19.80
N LEU A 73 2.34 11.87 18.64
CA LEU A 73 1.77 12.20 17.35
C LEU A 73 1.65 10.93 16.54
N ALA A 74 0.44 10.53 16.18
CA ALA A 74 0.19 9.31 15.44
C ALA A 74 -0.49 9.59 14.11
N THR A 75 -0.06 8.88 13.08
CA THR A 75 -0.75 8.84 11.79
C THR A 75 -1.09 7.40 11.40
N PRO A 76 -2.29 7.14 10.86
CA PRO A 76 -2.60 5.82 10.30
C PRO A 76 -1.70 5.45 9.12
N GLY A 77 -1.18 6.43 8.37
CA GLY A 77 -0.34 6.18 7.20
C GLY A 77 1.04 5.59 7.54
N ALA A 78 1.57 4.75 6.64
CA ALA A 78 2.96 4.29 6.71
C ALA A 78 3.92 5.32 6.10
N GLY A 79 3.44 6.08 5.13
CA GLY A 79 4.19 7.15 4.48
C GLY A 79 4.52 8.27 5.45
N ARG A 80 5.65 8.92 5.22
CA ARG A 80 6.16 9.98 6.10
C ARG A 80 5.98 11.38 5.52
N GLU A 81 5.40 11.46 4.34
CA GLU A 81 5.36 12.67 3.50
C GLU A 81 4.44 13.75 4.10
N LEU A 82 3.38 13.35 4.79
CA LEU A 82 2.35 14.26 5.30
C LEU A 82 2.59 14.76 6.74
N VAL A 83 3.60 14.24 7.42
CA VAL A 83 3.87 14.55 8.83
C VAL A 83 5.28 15.12 8.98
N ALA A 84 5.41 16.29 9.58
CA ALA A 84 6.70 16.95 9.87
C ALA A 84 7.44 16.25 11.03
N TRP A 85 7.69 14.97 10.91
CA TRP A 85 8.21 14.11 11.97
C TRP A 85 9.64 14.44 12.41
N ARG A 86 10.46 15.01 11.49
CA ARG A 86 11.83 15.43 11.77
C ARG A 86 11.89 16.68 12.65
N ASP A 87 10.82 17.46 12.68
CA ASP A 87 10.67 18.68 13.47
C ASP A 87 10.03 18.42 14.84
N ALA A 88 9.77 17.13 15.18
CA ALA A 88 9.15 16.79 16.45
C ALA A 88 10.08 17.15 17.62
N PRO A 89 9.59 17.90 18.62
CA PRO A 89 10.37 18.26 19.81
C PRO A 89 10.84 17.03 20.59
N PRO A 90 11.95 17.12 21.34
CA PRO A 90 12.37 16.08 22.25
C PRO A 90 11.22 15.65 23.19
N GLY A 91 11.03 14.34 23.33
CA GLY A 91 9.95 13.76 24.13
C GLY A 91 8.61 13.55 23.42
N VAL A 92 8.45 14.01 22.18
CA VAL A 92 7.30 13.69 21.34
C VAL A 92 7.63 12.45 20.51
N ARG A 93 6.90 11.35 20.75
CA ARG A 93 6.99 10.14 19.93
C ARG A 93 6.10 10.28 18.69
N VAL A 94 6.66 10.08 17.51
CA VAL A 94 5.90 10.05 16.25
C VAL A 94 5.70 8.60 15.84
N HIS A 95 4.43 8.19 15.69
CA HIS A 95 4.02 6.84 15.30
C HIS A 95 3.45 6.85 13.88
N PHE A 96 3.93 5.94 13.05
CA PHE A 96 3.42 5.67 11.71
C PHE A 96 2.76 4.30 11.68
N GLY A 97 1.57 4.21 11.11
CA GLY A 97 0.81 2.97 11.02
C GLY A 97 1.56 1.87 10.27
N GLY A 98 1.42 0.64 10.74
CA GLY A 98 1.97 -0.56 10.12
C GLY A 98 0.93 -1.67 9.97
N PHE A 99 -0.21 -1.54 10.63
CA PHE A 99 -1.31 -2.50 10.64
C PHE A 99 -1.85 -2.81 9.24
N HIS A 100 -1.84 -1.85 8.34
CA HIS A 100 -2.35 -2.00 6.98
C HIS A 100 -1.49 -2.95 6.12
N GLY A 101 -0.30 -3.32 6.56
CA GLY A 101 0.50 -4.35 5.91
C GLY A 101 -0.25 -5.68 5.75
N ALA A 102 -1.05 -6.08 6.74
CA ALA A 102 -1.88 -7.28 6.67
C ALA A 102 -2.99 -7.15 5.61
N ILE A 103 -3.63 -5.98 5.51
CA ILE A 103 -4.68 -5.70 4.52
C ILE A 103 -4.08 -5.70 3.10
N MET A 104 -2.97 -5.00 2.91
CA MET A 104 -2.26 -4.96 1.63
C MET A 104 -1.78 -6.35 1.20
N ALA A 105 -1.36 -7.18 2.15
CA ALA A 105 -0.98 -8.57 1.89
C ALA A 105 -2.15 -9.40 1.35
N GLU A 106 -3.39 -9.12 1.76
CA GLU A 106 -4.59 -9.76 1.20
C GLU A 106 -4.83 -9.35 -0.24
N SER A 107 -4.65 -8.08 -0.59
CA SER A 107 -4.76 -7.60 -1.97
C SER A 107 -3.71 -8.24 -2.89
N VAL A 108 -2.46 -8.37 -2.42
CA VAL A 108 -1.39 -9.05 -3.16
C VAL A 108 -1.72 -10.54 -3.33
N ALA A 109 -2.12 -11.23 -2.25
CA ALA A 109 -2.47 -12.66 -2.31
C ALA A 109 -3.68 -12.90 -3.22
N ALA A 110 -4.68 -12.02 -3.19
CA ALA A 110 -5.85 -12.09 -4.09
C ALA A 110 -5.43 -12.01 -5.57
N TYR A 111 -4.53 -11.07 -5.92
CA TYR A 111 -4.00 -10.99 -7.28
C TYR A 111 -3.21 -12.23 -7.68
N VAL A 112 -2.35 -12.72 -6.79
CA VAL A 112 -1.53 -13.93 -7.00
C VAL A 112 -2.42 -15.13 -7.29
N LEU A 113 -3.41 -15.39 -6.42
CA LEU A 113 -4.34 -16.51 -6.57
C LEU A 113 -5.23 -16.35 -7.81
N ALA A 114 -5.79 -15.17 -8.04
CA ALA A 114 -6.63 -14.89 -9.20
C ALA A 114 -5.86 -15.07 -10.52
N SER A 115 -4.60 -14.62 -10.57
CA SER A 115 -3.72 -14.80 -11.73
C SER A 115 -3.43 -16.28 -11.99
N ALA A 116 -3.08 -17.04 -10.94
CA ALA A 116 -2.75 -18.46 -11.05
C ALA A 116 -3.96 -19.30 -11.46
N ARG A 117 -5.17 -18.90 -11.04
CA ARG A 117 -6.43 -19.59 -11.35
C ARG A 117 -7.13 -19.07 -12.60
N GLY A 118 -6.50 -18.13 -13.32
CA GLY A 118 -7.01 -17.64 -14.61
C GLY A 118 -8.17 -16.67 -14.53
N PHE A 119 -8.51 -16.11 -13.35
CA PHE A 119 -9.66 -15.20 -13.18
C PHE A 119 -9.58 -13.92 -14.05
N PHE A 120 -8.39 -13.50 -14.45
CA PHE A 120 -8.18 -12.35 -15.34
C PHE A 120 -8.16 -12.72 -16.83
N ARG A 121 -8.47 -13.97 -17.18
CA ARG A 121 -8.49 -14.40 -18.57
C ARG A 121 -9.71 -13.85 -19.30
N PRO A 122 -9.54 -13.33 -20.53
CA PRO A 122 -10.65 -12.79 -21.32
C PRO A 122 -11.79 -13.78 -21.51
N GLU A 123 -11.47 -15.07 -21.60
CA GLU A 123 -12.43 -16.18 -21.76
C GLU A 123 -13.39 -16.27 -20.57
N LEU A 124 -12.95 -15.85 -19.36
CA LEU A 124 -13.78 -15.82 -18.13
C LEU A 124 -14.35 -14.44 -17.83
N ALA A 125 -13.83 -13.38 -18.45
CA ALA A 125 -14.28 -12.00 -18.19
C ALA A 125 -15.69 -11.72 -18.75
N SER A 126 -16.24 -12.58 -19.60
CA SER A 126 -17.57 -12.43 -20.16
C SER A 126 -18.63 -12.67 -19.08
N ARG A 127 -19.50 -11.68 -18.86
CA ARG A 127 -20.70 -11.83 -18.02
C ARG A 127 -21.82 -12.64 -18.71
N ARG A 128 -21.62 -13.04 -19.98
CA ARG A 128 -22.56 -13.87 -20.71
C ARG A 128 -22.33 -15.34 -20.39
N PRO A 129 -23.36 -16.17 -20.29
CA PRO A 129 -23.20 -17.61 -20.25
C PRO A 129 -22.32 -18.07 -21.41
N PHE A 130 -21.51 -19.10 -21.19
CA PHE A 130 -20.53 -19.60 -22.18
C PHE A 130 -21.15 -20.05 -23.52
N GLY A 131 -22.46 -19.95 -23.68
CA GLY A 131 -23.17 -20.31 -24.90
C GLY A 131 -22.88 -21.77 -25.31
N LYS A 132 -22.53 -21.97 -26.60
CA LYS A 132 -22.13 -23.27 -27.12
C LYS A 132 -20.69 -23.66 -26.82
N THR A 133 -19.89 -22.74 -26.27
CA THR A 133 -18.46 -22.97 -26.02
C THR A 133 -18.19 -23.09 -24.52
N TRP A 134 -17.66 -24.22 -24.10
CA TRP A 134 -17.23 -24.48 -22.74
C TRP A 134 -15.70 -24.30 -22.68
N PRO A 135 -15.15 -23.21 -22.09
CA PRO A 135 -13.73 -22.85 -22.23
C PRO A 135 -12.79 -23.69 -21.39
N ARG A 136 -13.22 -24.84 -20.90
CA ARG A 136 -12.46 -25.71 -20.01
C ARG A 136 -11.09 -26.10 -20.58
N THR A 137 -11.05 -26.53 -21.84
CA THR A 137 -9.82 -26.91 -22.52
C THR A 137 -8.86 -25.73 -22.68
N ALA A 138 -9.39 -24.54 -22.98
CA ALA A 138 -8.59 -23.33 -23.13
C ALA A 138 -7.94 -22.85 -21.81
N LEU A 139 -8.42 -23.34 -20.66
CA LEU A 139 -7.92 -22.99 -19.33
C LEU A 139 -7.02 -24.07 -18.74
N SER A 140 -7.08 -25.30 -19.23
CA SER A 140 -6.47 -26.48 -18.59
C SER A 140 -4.97 -26.36 -18.40
N ASP A 141 -4.27 -25.79 -19.39
CA ASP A 141 -2.82 -25.58 -19.43
C ASP A 141 -2.36 -24.20 -18.97
N LYS A 142 -3.31 -23.32 -18.62
CA LYS A 142 -3.06 -21.92 -18.23
C LYS A 142 -3.23 -21.67 -16.75
N CYS A 143 -3.84 -22.60 -16.03
CA CYS A 143 -3.96 -22.55 -14.58
C CYS A 143 -2.80 -23.32 -13.94
N PHE A 144 -2.27 -22.78 -12.84
CA PHE A 144 -1.19 -23.43 -12.09
C PHE A 144 -1.40 -23.27 -10.58
N THR A 145 -0.67 -24.05 -9.77
CA THR A 145 -0.62 -23.85 -8.33
C THR A 145 0.44 -22.81 -7.97
N VAL A 146 0.16 -21.99 -6.96
CA VAL A 146 1.13 -21.01 -6.47
C VAL A 146 2.18 -21.63 -5.55
N ALA A 147 1.85 -22.76 -4.91
CA ALA A 147 2.81 -23.49 -4.09
C ALA A 147 4.01 -23.95 -4.92
N GLY A 148 5.21 -23.75 -4.40
CA GLY A 148 6.47 -24.06 -5.10
C GLY A 148 6.94 -22.96 -6.06
N THR A 149 6.21 -21.85 -6.21
CA THR A 149 6.70 -20.66 -6.94
C THR A 149 7.57 -19.76 -6.04
N ASN A 150 8.27 -18.78 -6.64
CA ASN A 150 9.19 -17.89 -5.94
C ASN A 150 8.69 -16.44 -5.99
N ALA A 151 8.63 -15.77 -4.86
CA ALA A 151 8.37 -14.34 -4.75
C ALA A 151 9.62 -13.59 -4.28
N VAL A 152 9.89 -12.44 -4.90
CA VAL A 152 10.88 -11.48 -4.43
C VAL A 152 10.15 -10.24 -3.97
N VAL A 153 10.22 -9.93 -2.66
CA VAL A 153 9.56 -8.77 -2.07
C VAL A 153 10.60 -7.67 -1.82
N VAL A 154 10.53 -6.61 -2.62
CA VAL A 154 11.44 -5.46 -2.56
C VAL A 154 10.84 -4.38 -1.67
N GLY A 155 11.58 -3.95 -0.66
CA GLY A 155 11.06 -3.13 0.44
C GLY A 155 10.58 -4.01 1.60
N TYR A 156 11.46 -4.89 2.11
CA TYR A 156 11.15 -5.88 3.15
C TYR A 156 11.09 -5.26 4.55
N GLY A 157 10.33 -4.15 4.66
CA GLY A 157 9.95 -3.48 5.90
C GLY A 157 8.70 -4.10 6.55
N ARG A 158 7.93 -3.32 7.32
CA ARG A 158 6.70 -3.81 8.00
C ARG A 158 5.68 -4.37 7.00
N VAL A 159 5.36 -3.61 5.94
CA VAL A 159 4.42 -4.03 4.89
C VAL A 159 4.99 -5.22 4.10
N GLY A 160 6.23 -5.13 3.63
CA GLY A 160 6.83 -6.20 2.84
C GLY A 160 6.92 -7.53 3.60
N ARG A 161 7.22 -7.50 4.90
CA ARG A 161 7.20 -8.71 5.75
C ARG A 161 5.79 -9.30 5.91
N ALA A 162 4.77 -8.46 6.06
CA ALA A 162 3.38 -8.94 6.13
C ALA A 162 2.95 -9.60 4.80
N ILE A 163 3.36 -9.03 3.68
CA ILE A 163 3.15 -9.62 2.35
C ILE A 163 3.90 -10.94 2.23
N GLY A 164 5.19 -10.97 2.60
CA GLY A 164 5.99 -12.19 2.56
C GLY A 164 5.35 -13.32 3.36
N ALA A 165 5.00 -13.09 4.62
CA ALA A 165 4.36 -14.08 5.47
C ALA A 165 3.03 -14.61 4.89
N LYS A 166 2.22 -13.75 4.24
CA LYS A 166 0.99 -14.17 3.58
C LYS A 166 1.27 -15.05 2.36
N LEU A 167 2.31 -14.75 1.58
CA LEU A 167 2.72 -15.55 0.43
C LEU A 167 3.34 -16.89 0.84
N GLU A 168 4.15 -16.91 1.90
CA GLU A 168 4.69 -18.13 2.49
C GLU A 168 3.59 -19.09 2.97
N ALA A 169 2.51 -18.54 3.56
CA ALA A 169 1.34 -19.33 3.96
C ALA A 169 0.61 -19.97 2.77
N LEU A 170 0.83 -19.50 1.54
CA LEU A 170 0.34 -20.11 0.30
C LEU A 170 1.32 -21.12 -0.31
N GLY A 171 2.44 -21.42 0.36
CA GLY A 171 3.48 -22.33 -0.11
C GLY A 171 4.43 -21.69 -1.14
N ILE A 172 4.50 -20.38 -1.23
CA ILE A 172 5.42 -19.63 -2.09
C ILE A 172 6.72 -19.38 -1.34
N ALA A 173 7.87 -19.67 -1.95
CA ALA A 173 9.16 -19.31 -1.38
C ALA A 173 9.40 -17.80 -1.51
N VAL A 174 9.80 -17.13 -0.42
CA VAL A 174 9.93 -15.67 -0.38
C VAL A 174 11.37 -15.25 -0.11
N ASP A 175 11.92 -14.43 -1.00
CA ASP A 175 13.16 -13.70 -0.80
C ASP A 175 12.84 -12.22 -0.51
N GLY A 176 13.25 -11.71 0.65
CA GLY A 176 13.08 -10.30 1.03
C GLY A 176 14.28 -9.45 0.66
N VAL A 177 14.04 -8.34 -0.04
CA VAL A 177 15.08 -7.36 -0.41
C VAL A 177 14.87 -6.06 0.38
N SER A 178 15.89 -5.65 1.10
CA SER A 178 15.99 -4.41 1.86
C SER A 178 17.21 -3.59 1.38
N ARG A 179 17.46 -2.43 1.98
CA ARG A 179 18.68 -1.65 1.69
C ARG A 179 19.96 -2.44 1.98
N ALA A 180 19.95 -3.31 2.98
CA ALA A 180 21.12 -4.07 3.40
C ALA A 180 21.59 -5.10 2.36
N ASN A 181 20.67 -5.60 1.53
CA ASN A 181 20.94 -6.62 0.51
C ASN A 181 20.46 -6.23 -0.89
N ALA A 182 20.32 -4.92 -1.15
CA ALA A 182 19.81 -4.41 -2.43
C ALA A 182 20.62 -4.89 -3.65
N GLY A 183 21.93 -5.13 -3.49
CA GLY A 183 22.79 -5.66 -4.54
C GLY A 183 22.40 -7.05 -5.04
N GLU A 184 21.63 -7.81 -4.28
CA GLU A 184 21.15 -9.14 -4.67
C GLU A 184 19.92 -9.10 -5.60
N LEU A 185 19.25 -7.96 -5.69
CA LEU A 185 18.01 -7.83 -6.46
C LEU A 185 18.12 -8.35 -7.89
N PRO A 186 19.15 -8.05 -8.69
CA PRO A 186 19.25 -8.56 -10.06
C PRO A 186 19.34 -10.09 -10.14
N ARG A 187 19.99 -10.74 -9.17
CA ARG A 187 20.12 -12.20 -9.09
C ARG A 187 18.80 -12.85 -8.66
N LEU A 188 18.13 -12.25 -7.68
CA LEU A 188 16.85 -12.76 -7.17
C LEU A 188 15.74 -12.57 -8.21
N ALA A 189 15.70 -11.42 -8.89
CA ALA A 189 14.73 -11.12 -9.95
C ALA A 189 14.76 -12.17 -11.07
N ALA A 190 15.93 -12.69 -11.41
CA ALA A 190 16.09 -13.69 -12.49
C ALA A 190 15.36 -15.02 -12.22
N LYS A 191 14.94 -15.30 -10.98
CA LYS A 191 14.18 -16.51 -10.61
C LYS A 191 12.77 -16.21 -10.08
N ALA A 192 12.36 -14.93 -10.03
CA ALA A 192 11.09 -14.50 -9.46
C ALA A 192 9.91 -14.86 -10.38
N ASP A 193 8.94 -15.58 -9.85
CA ASP A 193 7.61 -15.73 -10.46
C ASP A 193 6.73 -14.52 -10.10
N TRP A 194 6.99 -13.93 -8.93
CA TRP A 194 6.30 -12.76 -8.40
C TRP A 194 7.34 -11.74 -7.91
N LEU A 195 7.41 -10.57 -8.56
CA LEU A 195 8.20 -9.44 -8.09
C LEU A 195 7.27 -8.43 -7.44
N VAL A 196 7.33 -8.29 -6.11
CA VAL A 196 6.46 -7.42 -5.34
C VAL A 196 7.24 -6.21 -4.85
N LEU A 197 6.78 -5.00 -5.20
CA LEU A 197 7.35 -3.74 -4.75
C LEU A 197 6.50 -3.15 -3.63
N ALA A 198 7.10 -2.99 -2.44
CA ALA A 198 6.53 -2.37 -1.25
C ALA A 198 7.45 -1.25 -0.72
N LEU A 199 7.95 -0.43 -1.66
CA LEU A 199 8.96 0.60 -1.43
C LEU A 199 8.32 1.95 -1.08
N PRO A 200 8.96 2.76 -0.20
CA PRO A 200 8.63 4.18 -0.07
C PRO A 200 9.09 4.96 -1.31
N SER A 201 8.58 6.19 -1.46
CA SER A 201 9.10 7.13 -2.46
C SER A 201 10.36 7.80 -1.90
N ASP A 202 11.50 7.51 -2.50
CA ASP A 202 12.76 8.24 -2.30
C ASP A 202 13.61 8.20 -3.59
N THR A 203 14.68 9.01 -3.63
CA THR A 203 15.55 9.10 -4.80
C THR A 203 16.25 7.79 -5.14
N GLY A 204 16.51 6.93 -4.16
CA GLY A 204 17.13 5.62 -4.36
C GLY A 204 16.16 4.55 -4.86
N THR A 205 14.85 4.83 -4.87
CA THR A 205 13.83 3.91 -5.36
C THR A 205 13.21 4.34 -6.69
N ASP A 206 13.58 5.53 -7.18
CA ASP A 206 13.06 6.04 -8.44
C ASP A 206 13.48 5.14 -9.61
N ARG A 207 12.50 4.69 -10.41
CA ARG A 207 12.69 3.77 -11.55
C ARG A 207 13.57 2.54 -11.22
N LEU A 208 13.48 2.04 -9.96
CA LEU A 208 14.23 0.84 -9.57
C LEU A 208 13.91 -0.35 -10.49
N LEU A 209 12.64 -0.51 -10.87
CA LEU A 209 12.23 -1.48 -11.88
C LEU A 209 12.25 -0.81 -13.26
N ASP A 210 13.42 -0.78 -13.85
CA ASP A 210 13.68 -0.28 -15.19
C ASP A 210 13.64 -1.39 -16.26
N ALA A 211 13.83 -1.04 -17.52
CA ALA A 211 13.89 -1.99 -18.64
C ALA A 211 14.96 -3.06 -18.44
N ARG A 212 16.10 -2.72 -17.84
CA ARG A 212 17.21 -3.65 -17.58
C ARG A 212 16.83 -4.70 -16.54
N LEU A 213 16.17 -4.29 -15.45
CA LEU A 213 15.73 -5.22 -14.41
C LEU A 213 14.55 -6.07 -14.90
N ILE A 214 13.60 -5.48 -15.67
CA ILE A 214 12.51 -6.20 -16.32
C ILE A 214 13.05 -7.28 -17.28
N SER A 215 14.13 -6.99 -18.01
CA SER A 215 14.74 -7.96 -18.93
C SER A 215 15.36 -9.17 -18.23
N ARG A 216 15.61 -9.12 -16.93
CA ARG A 216 16.11 -10.25 -16.14
C ARG A 216 15.00 -11.17 -15.62
N LEU A 217 13.76 -10.67 -15.51
CA LEU A 217 12.64 -11.45 -15.03
C LEU A 217 12.36 -12.66 -15.95
N PRO A 218 11.96 -13.82 -15.45
CA PRO A 218 11.44 -14.90 -16.28
C PRO A 218 10.19 -14.45 -17.06
N ARG A 219 9.93 -15.03 -18.23
CA ARG A 219 8.72 -14.70 -19.02
C ARG A 219 7.42 -14.97 -18.25
N ARG A 220 7.42 -15.92 -17.33
CA ARG A 220 6.28 -16.25 -16.46
C ARG A 220 6.10 -15.25 -15.29
N ALA A 221 7.06 -14.38 -15.05
CA ALA A 221 7.04 -13.43 -13.95
C ALA A 221 5.85 -12.46 -14.03
N ARG A 222 5.36 -12.09 -12.85
CA ARG A 222 4.36 -11.04 -12.66
C ARG A 222 4.89 -9.99 -11.71
N VAL A 223 4.64 -8.73 -12.03
CA VAL A 223 5.03 -7.56 -11.21
C VAL A 223 3.83 -7.11 -10.40
N VAL A 224 4.06 -6.80 -9.12
CA VAL A 224 3.06 -6.24 -8.21
C VAL A 224 3.63 -4.97 -7.60
N ASN A 225 2.94 -3.84 -7.70
CA ASN A 225 3.35 -2.62 -7.01
C ASN A 225 2.25 -2.11 -6.08
N VAL A 226 2.52 -2.19 -4.78
CA VAL A 226 1.69 -1.66 -3.69
C VAL A 226 2.45 -0.63 -2.84
N GLY A 227 3.61 -0.18 -3.30
CA GLY A 227 4.45 0.81 -2.64
C GLY A 227 4.18 2.23 -3.11
N ARG A 228 4.95 2.70 -4.09
CA ARG A 228 4.83 4.01 -4.72
C ARG A 228 5.07 3.89 -6.23
N GLY A 229 4.38 4.73 -7.02
CA GLY A 229 4.42 4.69 -8.48
C GLY A 229 5.80 5.00 -9.07
N ASN A 230 6.58 5.86 -8.41
CA ASN A 230 7.92 6.22 -8.87
C ASN A 230 8.90 5.04 -8.96
N ALA A 231 8.64 3.93 -8.27
CA ALA A 231 9.52 2.76 -8.27
C ALA A 231 9.61 2.02 -9.60
N ILE A 232 8.70 2.29 -10.55
CA ILE A 232 8.62 1.61 -11.85
C ILE A 232 8.84 2.60 -12.99
N ASP A 233 9.60 2.17 -13.97
CA ASP A 233 9.54 2.73 -15.32
C ASP A 233 8.30 2.18 -16.03
N GLU A 234 7.19 2.96 -16.00
CA GLU A 234 5.89 2.52 -16.49
C GLU A 234 5.89 2.25 -18.01
N GLU A 235 6.65 3.00 -18.79
CA GLU A 235 6.76 2.78 -20.24
C GLU A 235 7.45 1.44 -20.54
N ALA A 236 8.54 1.15 -19.84
CA ALA A 236 9.24 -0.13 -19.95
C ALA A 236 8.35 -1.31 -19.51
N LEU A 237 7.56 -1.12 -18.46
CA LEU A 237 6.61 -2.14 -17.98
C LEU A 237 5.51 -2.40 -19.01
N LEU A 238 4.89 -1.34 -19.56
CA LEU A 238 3.84 -1.47 -20.59
C LEU A 238 4.36 -2.16 -21.85
N ALA A 239 5.55 -1.81 -22.31
CA ALA A 239 6.19 -2.46 -23.45
C ALA A 239 6.45 -3.97 -23.18
N ALA A 240 6.91 -4.31 -21.96
CA ALA A 240 7.14 -5.70 -21.57
C ALA A 240 5.85 -6.52 -21.47
N LEU A 241 4.75 -5.92 -21.02
CA LEU A 241 3.44 -6.55 -20.99
C LEU A 241 2.88 -6.77 -22.40
N ALA A 242 2.94 -5.75 -23.25
CA ALA A 242 2.44 -5.80 -24.63
C ALA A 242 3.18 -6.83 -25.48
N SER A 243 4.50 -6.96 -25.30
CA SER A 243 5.33 -7.94 -26.01
C SER A 243 5.28 -9.36 -25.40
N GLY A 244 4.58 -9.56 -24.28
CA GLY A 244 4.58 -10.84 -23.56
C GLY A 244 5.95 -11.20 -22.97
N ARG A 245 6.81 -10.21 -22.72
CA ARG A 245 8.10 -10.39 -22.05
C ARG A 245 7.94 -10.81 -20.60
N ILE A 246 6.86 -10.37 -19.97
CA ILE A 246 6.39 -10.81 -18.65
C ILE A 246 4.92 -11.21 -18.71
N ALA A 247 4.49 -12.06 -17.78
CA ALA A 247 3.15 -12.66 -17.82
C ALA A 247 2.03 -11.72 -17.35
N GLY A 248 2.33 -10.69 -16.57
CA GLY A 248 1.31 -9.76 -16.10
C GLY A 248 1.82 -8.76 -15.06
N ALA A 249 0.97 -7.82 -14.70
CA ALA A 249 1.23 -6.90 -13.60
C ALA A 249 -0.06 -6.52 -12.84
N TYR A 250 0.13 -6.15 -11.57
CA TYR A 250 -0.86 -5.50 -10.71
C TYR A 250 -0.25 -4.20 -10.19
N LEU A 251 -0.89 -3.08 -10.52
CA LEU A 251 -0.48 -1.78 -10.04
C LEU A 251 -1.60 -1.17 -9.19
N ASP A 252 -1.34 -0.99 -7.91
CA ASP A 252 -2.19 -0.22 -7.00
C ASP A 252 -1.82 1.26 -7.00
N VAL A 253 -0.60 1.57 -7.42
CA VAL A 253 0.01 2.90 -7.38
C VAL A 253 0.70 3.22 -8.71
N PHE A 254 0.70 4.51 -9.10
CA PHE A 254 1.26 5.00 -10.36
C PHE A 254 2.06 6.28 -10.16
N ARG A 255 2.89 6.61 -11.13
CA ARG A 255 3.52 7.93 -11.20
C ARG A 255 2.46 8.99 -11.56
N GLY A 256 2.43 10.08 -10.80
CA GLY A 256 1.50 11.19 -11.05
C GLY A 256 0.05 10.92 -10.64
N GLU A 257 -0.16 10.14 -9.59
CA GLU A 257 -1.49 9.95 -9.00
C GLU A 257 -2.14 11.28 -8.60
N PRO A 258 -3.47 11.43 -8.79
CA PRO A 258 -4.18 12.60 -8.30
C PRO A 258 -4.33 12.56 -6.77
N GLY A 259 -4.36 13.72 -6.13
CA GLY A 259 -4.69 13.85 -4.71
C GLY A 259 -3.49 14.10 -3.79
N PRO A 260 -3.70 14.05 -2.47
CA PRO A 260 -2.70 14.45 -1.47
C PRO A 260 -1.51 13.50 -1.35
N LEU A 261 -1.57 12.33 -1.97
CA LEU A 261 -0.46 11.36 -2.09
C LEU A 261 0.26 11.49 -3.43
N ALA A 262 -0.13 12.46 -4.28
CA ALA A 262 0.58 12.76 -5.51
C ALA A 262 2.07 12.97 -5.22
N ASP A 263 2.92 12.39 -6.04
CA ASP A 263 4.36 12.64 -5.95
C ASP A 263 4.59 14.15 -5.96
N ALA A 264 5.34 14.68 -4.99
CA ALA A 264 5.62 16.10 -4.80
C ALA A 264 6.31 16.77 -6.00
N GLY A 265 6.59 16.03 -7.06
CA GLY A 265 7.24 16.47 -8.28
C GLY A 265 6.32 16.97 -9.38
N GLY A 266 5.02 17.21 -9.13
CA GLY A 266 4.11 17.81 -10.13
C GLY A 266 4.08 17.04 -11.46
N GLY A 267 4.13 15.71 -11.39
CA GLY A 267 4.27 14.87 -12.57
C GLY A 267 3.03 14.91 -13.45
N THR A 268 3.25 14.97 -14.75
CA THR A 268 2.30 14.52 -15.75
C THR A 268 1.77 13.15 -15.35
N LEU A 269 0.48 12.91 -15.58
CA LEU A 269 -0.13 11.57 -15.44
C LEU A 269 0.84 10.51 -15.94
N GLY A 270 1.08 9.47 -15.13
CA GLY A 270 1.95 8.37 -15.53
C GLY A 270 1.49 7.72 -16.83
N ALA A 271 2.38 6.99 -17.49
CA ALA A 271 2.08 6.36 -18.76
C ALA A 271 0.81 5.49 -18.70
N VAL A 272 0.58 4.80 -17.56
CA VAL A 272 -0.61 3.98 -17.33
C VAL A 272 -1.89 4.82 -17.31
N LEU A 273 -1.90 5.98 -16.68
CA LEU A 273 -3.07 6.86 -16.60
C LEU A 273 -3.33 7.64 -17.90
N SER A 274 -2.29 7.84 -18.72
CA SER A 274 -2.39 8.54 -19.99
C SER A 274 -2.98 7.69 -21.11
N VAL A 275 -2.99 6.37 -20.94
CA VAL A 275 -3.48 5.42 -21.96
C VAL A 275 -4.96 5.10 -21.70
N PRO A 276 -5.86 5.18 -22.71
CA PRO A 276 -7.24 4.73 -22.56
C PRO A 276 -7.30 3.29 -22.05
N ARG A 277 -8.17 2.99 -21.08
CA ARG A 277 -8.29 1.67 -20.46
C ARG A 277 -8.40 0.51 -21.46
N ARG A 278 -9.09 0.74 -22.60
CA ARG A 278 -9.23 -0.24 -23.68
C ARG A 278 -7.93 -0.57 -24.41
N SER A 279 -6.93 0.31 -24.27
CA SER A 279 -5.62 0.15 -24.93
C SER A 279 -4.55 -0.38 -23.96
N LEU A 280 -4.89 -0.59 -22.68
CA LEU A 280 -3.99 -1.21 -21.72
C LEU A 280 -3.84 -2.71 -22.04
N PRO A 281 -2.65 -3.28 -21.80
CA PRO A 281 -2.42 -4.71 -21.97
C PRO A 281 -3.43 -5.54 -21.14
N PRO A 282 -4.02 -6.61 -21.71
CA PRO A 282 -5.05 -7.40 -21.03
C PRO A 282 -4.54 -8.15 -19.79
N ASN A 283 -3.24 -8.26 -19.65
CA ASN A 283 -2.53 -8.85 -18.50
C ASN A 283 -2.10 -7.82 -17.44
N LEU A 284 -2.62 -6.59 -17.51
CA LEU A 284 -2.43 -5.53 -16.53
C LEU A 284 -3.70 -5.33 -15.71
N VAL A 285 -3.58 -5.46 -14.40
CA VAL A 285 -4.62 -5.08 -13.43
C VAL A 285 -4.22 -3.78 -12.76
N VAL A 286 -5.14 -2.83 -12.74
CA VAL A 286 -4.95 -1.47 -12.21
C VAL A 286 -5.98 -1.22 -11.13
N MET A 287 -5.54 -0.76 -9.96
CA MET A 287 -6.37 -0.36 -8.83
C MET A 287 -6.08 1.08 -8.41
N PRO A 288 -7.05 1.80 -7.86
CA PRO A 288 -6.91 3.24 -7.58
C PRO A 288 -6.36 3.49 -6.18
N HIS A 289 -5.14 3.01 -5.85
CA HIS A 289 -4.48 3.15 -4.55
C HIS A 289 -5.36 2.65 -3.39
N SER A 290 -5.91 1.45 -3.54
CA SER A 290 -6.94 0.91 -2.64
C SER A 290 -6.55 -0.39 -1.95
N SER A 291 -5.31 -0.87 -2.10
CA SER A 291 -4.87 -2.14 -1.51
C SER A 291 -4.95 -2.20 0.01
N ALA A 292 -4.98 -1.03 0.68
CA ALA A 292 -5.15 -0.93 2.13
C ALA A 292 -6.61 -0.64 2.56
N PHE A 293 -7.59 -0.58 1.65
CA PHE A 293 -8.98 -0.27 2.01
C PHE A 293 -9.62 -1.43 2.79
N ALA A 294 -10.16 -1.11 3.96
CA ALA A 294 -10.94 -2.03 4.78
C ALA A 294 -11.94 -1.25 5.63
N SER A 295 -13.12 -1.81 5.86
CA SER A 295 -14.12 -1.20 6.74
C SER A 295 -13.61 -1.04 8.17
N GLN A 296 -12.71 -1.94 8.62
CA GLN A 296 -12.10 -1.94 9.95
C GLN A 296 -10.79 -1.13 10.02
N TYR A 297 -10.42 -0.37 8.98
CA TYR A 297 -9.12 0.30 8.86
C TYR A 297 -8.72 1.07 10.12
N LEU A 298 -9.58 1.99 10.58
CA LEU A 298 -9.28 2.81 11.77
C LEU A 298 -9.34 2.02 13.07
N GLU A 299 -10.18 1.01 13.18
CA GLU A 299 -10.18 0.14 14.37
C GLU A 299 -8.85 -0.63 14.50
N LEU A 300 -8.32 -1.13 13.41
CA LEU A 300 -7.00 -1.79 13.38
C LEU A 300 -5.88 -0.82 13.75
N CYS A 301 -5.94 0.43 13.25
CA CYS A 301 -5.03 1.49 13.65
C CYS A 301 -5.07 1.74 15.17
N PHE A 302 -6.25 1.87 15.74
CA PHE A 302 -6.40 2.14 17.19
C PHE A 302 -5.91 0.97 18.06
N LYS A 303 -6.10 -0.27 17.61
CA LYS A 303 -5.55 -1.46 18.28
C LYS A 303 -4.02 -1.44 18.25
N GLU A 304 -3.41 -1.11 17.11
CA GLU A 304 -1.95 -0.95 17.01
C GLU A 304 -1.46 0.15 17.97
N LEU A 305 -2.08 1.33 17.95
CA LEU A 305 -1.70 2.43 18.85
C LEU A 305 -1.78 2.05 20.33
N LYS A 306 -2.76 1.24 20.71
CA LYS A 306 -2.89 0.71 22.08
C LYS A 306 -1.76 -0.26 22.42
N ASN A 307 -1.49 -1.21 21.52
CA ASN A 307 -0.45 -2.22 21.71
C ASN A 307 0.95 -1.58 21.80
N ASP A 308 1.18 -0.51 21.04
CA ASP A 308 2.44 0.23 21.03
C ASP A 308 2.54 1.27 22.18
N GLY A 309 1.56 1.31 23.08
CA GLY A 309 1.54 2.22 24.24
C GLY A 309 1.40 3.69 23.86
N CYS A 310 0.75 3.99 22.74
CA CYS A 310 0.42 5.35 22.31
C CYS A 310 -0.89 5.88 22.93
N LEU A 311 -1.74 4.95 23.39
CA LEU A 311 -3.04 5.18 24.02
C LEU A 311 -3.13 4.54 25.41
#